data_9328d1e37294abfb7dc704095efc5fe4
#
_entry.id   9328d1e37294abfb7dc704095efc5fe4
#
_cell.length_a   1.000
_cell.length_b   1.000
_cell.length_c   1.000
_cell.angle_alpha   90.00
_cell.angle_beta   90.00
_cell.angle_gamma   90.00
#
_symmetry.space_group_name_H-M   'P 1'
#
loop_
_entity.id
_entity.type
_entity.pdbx_description
1 polymer ?
#
loop_
_entity_poly.entity_id
_entity_poly.type
_entity_poly.pdbx_seq_one_letter_code
_entity_poly.pdbx_strand_id
1 'polypeptide(L)'
;MMKFLKCAVCGKIVAVVNDCSSCPTKCCGEAMQEIPVNTTDGAYEKHLPVYVVEGNIVKVKVGEVTHPMLEAHYIQWIALETNKGNQRKVLKPGDAPEAEFALLPGEQVIAVYEYCNLHG
;
A
#
# COMPACT_ATOMS: atom_id res chain seq x y z
N MET A 1 -4.99 -11.54 -3.73
CA MET A 1 -4.08 -10.63 -3.03
C MET A 1 -3.51 -9.63 -4.03
N MET A 2 -3.46 -8.36 -3.69
CA MET A 2 -2.89 -7.34 -4.58
C MET A 2 -1.41 -7.59 -4.81
N LYS A 3 -0.93 -7.28 -6.01
CA LYS A 3 0.46 -7.46 -6.41
C LYS A 3 1.02 -6.13 -6.92
N PHE A 4 2.16 -5.75 -6.41
CA PHE A 4 2.84 -4.52 -6.77
C PHE A 4 4.23 -4.82 -7.28
N LEU A 5 4.67 -4.09 -8.31
CA LEU A 5 6.00 -4.21 -8.90
C LEU A 5 6.73 -2.89 -8.76
N LYS A 6 8.05 -2.96 -8.56
CA LYS A 6 8.90 -1.77 -8.45
C LYS A 6 10.06 -1.85 -9.41
N CYS A 7 10.38 -0.74 -10.04
CA CYS A 7 11.61 -0.57 -10.82
C CYS A 7 12.77 -0.24 -9.90
N ALA A 8 13.83 -1.04 -9.95
CA ALA A 8 15.02 -0.81 -9.14
C ALA A 8 15.83 0.43 -9.58
N VAL A 9 15.63 0.88 -10.81
CA VAL A 9 16.39 2.03 -11.36
C VAL A 9 15.72 3.35 -11.03
N CYS A 10 14.44 3.52 -11.37
CA CYS A 10 13.75 4.82 -11.19
C CYS A 10 12.77 4.86 -10.02
N GLY A 11 12.49 3.73 -9.38
CA GLY A 11 11.58 3.66 -8.23
C GLY A 11 10.10 3.64 -8.58
N LYS A 12 9.74 3.58 -9.87
CA LYS A 12 8.33 3.49 -10.27
C LYS A 12 7.68 2.26 -9.65
N ILE A 13 6.47 2.42 -9.11
CA ILE A 13 5.66 1.34 -8.59
C ILE A 13 4.39 1.23 -9.43
N VAL A 14 4.02 0.01 -9.81
CA VAL A 14 2.79 -0.28 -10.53
C VAL A 14 2.01 -1.37 -9.79
N ALA A 15 0.68 -1.28 -9.85
CA ALA A 15 -0.19 -2.35 -9.38
C ALA A 15 -0.57 -3.23 -10.57
N VAL A 16 -0.49 -4.53 -10.40
CA VAL A 16 -0.84 -5.50 -11.45
C VAL A 16 -2.35 -5.75 -11.39
N VAL A 17 -3.05 -5.46 -12.48
CA VAL A 17 -4.49 -5.71 -12.60
C VAL A 17 -4.74 -7.13 -13.08
N ASN A 18 -4.12 -7.51 -14.19
CA ASN A 18 -4.12 -8.87 -14.72
C ASN A 18 -2.69 -9.31 -14.91
N ASP A 19 -2.35 -10.46 -14.37
CA ASP A 19 -1.01 -11.01 -14.49
C ASP A 19 -0.95 -12.04 -15.61
N CYS A 20 0.18 -12.02 -16.34
CA CYS A 20 0.53 -13.02 -17.31
C CYS A 20 1.92 -13.56 -16.95
N SER A 21 1.99 -14.78 -16.48
CA SER A 21 3.23 -15.36 -15.95
C SER A 21 4.33 -15.55 -16.99
N SER A 22 4.02 -15.41 -18.28
CA SER A 22 4.97 -15.65 -19.36
C SER A 22 5.73 -14.41 -19.84
N CYS A 23 5.37 -13.22 -19.35
CA CYS A 23 5.92 -11.97 -19.88
C CYS A 23 6.29 -11.02 -18.74
N PRO A 24 7.60 -10.73 -18.54
CA PRO A 24 8.00 -9.80 -17.48
C PRO A 24 7.63 -8.37 -17.84
N THR A 25 7.25 -7.60 -16.82
CA THR A 25 7.09 -6.15 -16.93
C THR A 25 8.46 -5.49 -16.80
N LYS A 26 8.84 -4.66 -17.77
CA LYS A 26 10.15 -3.99 -17.77
C LYS A 26 10.01 -2.49 -17.60
N CYS A 27 10.97 -1.89 -16.91
CA CYS A 27 11.12 -0.45 -16.76
C CYS A 27 12.60 -0.12 -16.69
N CYS A 28 13.03 0.94 -17.38
CA CYS A 28 14.44 1.33 -17.46
C CYS A 28 15.35 0.19 -17.94
N GLY A 29 14.86 -0.65 -18.86
CA GLY A 29 15.65 -1.75 -19.43
C GLY A 29 15.79 -2.99 -18.56
N GLU A 30 15.17 -3.01 -17.39
CA GLU A 30 15.26 -4.13 -16.45
C GLU A 30 13.86 -4.64 -16.07
N ALA A 31 13.76 -5.92 -15.72
CA ALA A 31 12.53 -6.49 -15.21
C ALA A 31 12.18 -5.84 -13.86
N MET A 32 10.94 -5.39 -13.72
CA MET A 32 10.43 -4.92 -12.44
C MET A 32 10.31 -6.09 -11.47
N GLN A 33 10.54 -5.82 -10.20
CA GLN A 33 10.52 -6.83 -9.15
C GLN A 33 9.27 -6.70 -8.30
N GLU A 34 8.71 -7.83 -7.90
CA GLU A 34 7.57 -7.84 -6.99
C GLU A 34 7.98 -7.30 -5.63
N ILE A 35 7.17 -6.38 -5.08
CA ILE A 35 7.35 -5.90 -3.71
C ILE A 35 6.77 -6.97 -2.78
N PRO A 36 7.58 -7.57 -1.89
CA PRO A 36 7.05 -8.56 -0.95
C PRO A 36 6.06 -7.90 0.01
N VAL A 37 4.98 -8.60 0.32
CA VAL A 37 4.01 -8.17 1.32
C VAL A 37 4.34 -8.77 2.68
N ASN A 38 3.84 -8.16 3.75
CA ASN A 38 4.07 -8.58 5.14
C ASN A 38 5.54 -8.55 5.55
N THR A 39 6.33 -7.68 4.90
CA THR A 39 7.74 -7.47 5.22
C THR A 39 7.99 -6.01 5.51
N THR A 40 8.90 -5.72 6.44
CA THR A 40 9.33 -4.37 6.74
C THR A 40 10.70 -4.42 7.39
N ASP A 41 11.57 -3.46 7.01
CA ASP A 41 12.88 -3.27 7.63
C ASP A 41 12.82 -2.28 8.79
N GLY A 42 11.69 -1.62 9.00
CA GLY A 42 11.49 -0.65 10.07
C GLY A 42 10.88 -1.26 11.32
N ALA A 43 10.60 -0.40 12.30
CA ALA A 43 9.88 -0.81 13.49
C ALA A 43 8.47 -1.28 13.12
N TYR A 44 8.15 -2.50 13.49
CA TYR A 44 6.91 -3.16 13.09
C TYR A 44 5.68 -2.39 13.53
N GLU A 45 5.69 -1.84 14.76
CA GLU A 45 4.58 -1.06 15.30
C GLU A 45 4.33 0.26 14.56
N LYS A 46 5.32 0.74 13.77
CA LYS A 46 5.18 1.95 12.94
C LYS A 46 4.73 1.67 11.51
N HIS A 47 4.91 0.44 11.03
CA HIS A 47 4.68 0.11 9.61
C HIS A 47 3.48 -0.80 9.38
N LEU A 48 2.99 -1.47 10.42
CA LEU A 48 1.83 -2.33 10.29
C LEU A 48 0.55 -1.49 10.19
N PRO A 49 -0.20 -1.55 9.08
CA PRO A 49 -1.47 -0.85 9.00
C PRO A 49 -2.51 -1.50 9.91
N VAL A 50 -3.24 -0.69 10.63
CA VAL A 50 -4.39 -1.14 11.43
C VAL A 50 -5.64 -0.46 10.91
N TYR A 51 -6.79 -1.13 10.98
CA TYR A 51 -8.03 -0.57 10.50
C TYR A 51 -9.21 -0.92 11.39
N VAL A 52 -10.23 -0.08 11.32
CA VAL A 52 -11.54 -0.32 11.91
C VAL A 52 -12.61 -0.05 10.86
N VAL A 53 -13.72 -0.75 10.95
CA VAL A 53 -14.88 -0.53 10.08
C VAL A 53 -15.98 0.07 10.93
N GLU A 54 -16.42 1.26 10.54
CA GLU A 54 -17.53 1.97 11.19
C GLU A 54 -18.62 2.22 10.14
N GLY A 55 -19.73 1.49 10.24
CA GLY A 55 -20.77 1.53 9.21
C GLY A 55 -20.22 1.06 7.87
N ASN A 56 -20.21 1.94 6.87
CA ASN A 56 -19.67 1.66 5.54
C ASN A 56 -18.30 2.31 5.31
N ILE A 57 -17.63 2.77 6.36
CA ILE A 57 -16.32 3.43 6.25
C ILE A 57 -15.26 2.57 6.89
N VAL A 58 -14.18 2.31 6.13
CA VAL A 58 -12.95 1.70 6.63
C VAL A 58 -11.98 2.82 6.97
N LYS A 59 -11.59 2.92 8.23
CA LYS A 59 -10.58 3.88 8.68
C LYS A 59 -9.28 3.16 8.90
N VAL A 60 -8.26 3.54 8.15
CA VAL A 60 -6.93 2.93 8.19
C VAL A 60 -5.94 3.90 8.78
N LYS A 61 -5.12 3.40 9.68
CA LYS A 61 -4.00 4.15 10.27
C LYS A 61 -2.74 3.30 10.16
N VAL A 62 -1.63 3.89 9.75
CA VAL A 62 -0.37 3.17 9.67
C VAL A 62 0.37 3.26 10.99
N GLY A 63 0.54 2.07 11.60
CA GLY A 63 1.26 1.89 12.86
C GLY A 63 0.43 2.16 14.10
N GLU A 64 0.66 1.38 15.13
CA GLU A 64 0.15 1.66 16.47
C GLU A 64 0.85 2.90 17.05
N VAL A 65 2.15 3.04 16.74
CA VAL A 65 2.92 4.26 16.96
C VAL A 65 2.89 5.04 15.65
N THR A 66 2.51 6.31 15.70
CA THR A 66 2.34 7.14 14.50
C THR A 66 3.60 7.14 13.64
N HIS A 67 3.45 6.75 12.37
CA HIS A 67 4.54 6.75 11.41
C HIS A 67 4.94 8.19 11.05
N PRO A 68 6.25 8.48 10.88
CA PRO A 68 6.67 9.80 10.39
C PRO A 68 6.09 10.10 9.00
N MET A 69 5.84 11.39 8.76
CA MET A 69 5.38 11.91 7.47
C MET A 69 6.25 13.08 7.05
N LEU A 70 7.57 12.84 7.02
CA LEU A 70 8.58 13.82 6.61
C LEU A 70 8.96 13.58 5.14
N GLU A 71 9.48 14.60 4.48
CA GLU A 71 9.85 14.50 3.07
C GLU A 71 10.80 13.34 2.76
N ALA A 72 11.74 13.06 3.67
CA ALA A 72 12.70 11.97 3.52
C ALA A 72 12.18 10.61 4.02
N HIS A 73 11.11 10.59 4.81
CA HIS A 73 10.60 9.38 5.42
C HIS A 73 9.09 9.50 5.65
N TYR A 74 8.29 8.87 4.79
CA TYR A 74 6.83 8.96 4.86
C TYR A 74 6.15 7.78 4.19
N ILE A 75 4.88 7.58 4.54
CA ILE A 75 4.00 6.62 3.87
C ILE A 75 3.54 7.24 2.55
N GLN A 76 3.86 6.59 1.44
CA GLN A 76 3.55 7.11 0.11
C GLN A 76 2.11 6.82 -0.32
N TRP A 77 1.57 5.68 0.08
CA TRP A 77 0.21 5.31 -0.24
C TRP A 77 -0.32 4.23 0.70
N ILE A 78 -1.64 4.16 0.76
CA ILE A 78 -2.39 3.12 1.46
C ILE A 78 -3.37 2.51 0.46
N ALA A 79 -3.48 1.19 0.43
CA ALA A 79 -4.39 0.47 -0.44
C ALA A 79 -5.29 -0.45 0.37
N LEU A 80 -6.53 -0.58 -0.09
CA LEU A 80 -7.54 -1.47 0.48
C LEU A 80 -7.93 -2.50 -0.56
N GLU A 81 -7.92 -3.75 -0.17
CA GLU A 81 -8.45 -4.86 -0.96
C GLU A 81 -9.72 -5.40 -0.32
N THR A 82 -10.78 -5.54 -1.12
CA THR A 82 -12.05 -6.09 -0.67
C THR A 82 -12.51 -7.21 -1.59
N ASN A 83 -13.60 -7.88 -1.21
CA ASN A 83 -14.21 -8.91 -2.06
C ASN A 83 -14.89 -8.33 -3.34
N LYS A 84 -14.94 -7.01 -3.48
CA LYS A 84 -15.55 -6.34 -4.65
C LYS A 84 -14.56 -5.51 -5.47
N GLY A 85 -13.31 -5.41 -5.03
CA GLY A 85 -12.29 -4.64 -5.75
C GLY A 85 -11.26 -4.06 -4.82
N ASN A 86 -10.64 -2.96 -5.23
CA ASN A 86 -9.63 -2.29 -4.42
C ASN A 86 -9.71 -0.79 -4.58
N GLN A 87 -9.16 -0.07 -3.59
CA GLN A 87 -9.05 1.37 -3.57
C GLN A 87 -7.65 1.76 -3.11
N ARG A 88 -7.21 2.95 -3.47
CA ARG A 88 -5.90 3.46 -3.09
C ARG A 88 -5.98 4.94 -2.77
N LYS A 89 -5.26 5.37 -1.74
CA LYS A 89 -5.03 6.78 -1.43
C LYS A 89 -3.55 7.07 -1.45
N VAL A 90 -3.14 8.05 -2.25
CA VAL A 90 -1.77 8.56 -2.29
C VAL A 90 -1.62 9.65 -1.24
N LEU A 91 -0.54 9.59 -0.48
CA LEU A 91 -0.22 10.54 0.58
C LEU A 91 1.01 11.37 0.21
N LYS A 92 1.14 12.52 0.86
CA LYS A 92 2.28 13.43 0.72
C LYS A 92 2.92 13.67 2.09
N PRO A 93 4.19 14.08 2.13
CA PRO A 93 4.77 14.56 3.39
C PRO A 93 3.90 15.65 3.99
N GLY A 94 3.69 15.57 5.32
CA GLY A 94 2.82 16.47 6.05
C GLY A 94 1.37 15.99 6.18
N ASP A 95 0.93 15.05 5.36
CA ASP A 95 -0.38 14.40 5.54
C ASP A 95 -0.33 13.49 6.78
N ALA A 96 -1.50 13.23 7.39
CA ALA A 96 -1.59 12.19 8.40
C ALA A 96 -1.41 10.80 7.73
N PRO A 97 -0.73 9.83 8.38
CA PRO A 97 -0.55 8.48 7.83
C PRO A 97 -1.83 7.65 7.96
N GLU A 98 -2.90 8.14 7.38
CA GLU A 98 -4.25 7.62 7.53
C GLU A 98 -4.99 7.68 6.19
N ALA A 99 -5.99 6.81 6.04
CA ALA A 99 -6.89 6.83 4.91
C ALA A 99 -8.28 6.35 5.32
N GLU A 100 -9.30 6.87 4.66
CA GLU A 100 -10.67 6.39 4.80
C GLU A 100 -11.18 5.92 3.44
N PHE A 101 -11.88 4.79 3.45
CA PHE A 101 -12.45 4.20 2.24
C PHE A 101 -13.92 3.87 2.47
N ALA A 102 -14.75 4.13 1.48
CA ALA A 102 -16.16 3.78 1.54
C ALA A 102 -16.39 2.38 0.99
N LEU A 103 -17.23 1.61 1.65
CA LEU A 103 -17.65 0.27 1.23
C LEU A 103 -19.06 0.30 0.69
N LEU A 104 -19.32 -0.54 -0.31
CA LEU A 104 -20.69 -0.84 -0.75
C LEU A 104 -21.36 -1.80 0.25
N PRO A 105 -22.70 -1.88 0.24
CA PRO A 105 -23.40 -2.87 1.06
C PRO A 105 -22.90 -4.29 0.78
N GLY A 106 -22.53 -5.03 1.83
CA GLY A 106 -22.03 -6.38 1.73
C GLY A 106 -20.56 -6.50 1.32
N GLU A 107 -19.88 -5.39 1.07
CA GLU A 107 -18.44 -5.40 0.78
C GLU A 107 -17.64 -5.67 2.06
N GLN A 108 -16.64 -6.56 1.96
CA GLN A 108 -15.83 -6.98 3.09
C GLN A 108 -14.35 -6.74 2.82
N VAL A 109 -13.64 -6.26 3.84
CA VAL A 109 -12.21 -6.05 3.79
C VAL A 109 -11.48 -7.39 3.74
N ILE A 110 -10.57 -7.55 2.79
CA ILE A 110 -9.66 -8.70 2.70
C ILE A 110 -8.29 -8.34 3.26
N ALA A 111 -7.73 -7.20 2.85
CA ALA A 111 -6.40 -6.78 3.26
C ALA A 111 -6.23 -5.27 3.14
N VAL A 112 -5.31 -4.75 3.94
CA VAL A 112 -4.88 -3.35 3.88
C VAL A 112 -3.37 -3.35 3.68
N TYR A 113 -2.88 -2.48 2.79
CA TYR A 113 -1.47 -2.37 2.45
C TYR A 113 -1.00 -0.95 2.67
N GLU A 114 0.25 -0.80 3.06
CA GLU A 114 0.95 0.48 3.08
C GLU A 114 2.29 0.36 2.38
N TYR A 115 2.85 1.48 1.97
CA TYR A 115 4.20 1.55 1.44
C TYR A 115 4.94 2.76 2.00
N CYS A 116 6.04 2.50 2.71
CA CYS A 116 6.96 3.51 3.21
C CYS A 116 8.11 3.67 2.21
N ASN A 117 8.49 4.91 1.91
CA ASN A 117 9.55 5.16 0.93
C ASN A 117 10.93 4.62 1.33
N LEU A 118 11.18 4.43 2.63
CA LEU A 118 12.45 3.88 3.11
C LEU A 118 12.41 2.37 3.36
N HIS A 119 11.29 1.85 3.85
CA HIS A 119 11.25 0.49 4.38
C HIS A 119 10.33 -0.46 3.59
N GLY A 120 9.59 0.05 2.63
CA GLY A 120 8.63 -0.76 1.90
C GLY A 120 7.31 -0.95 2.57
#